data_5ae69e4a9434379b8d240e0c3bd41b31
#
_entry.id   5ae69e4a9434379b8d240e0c3bd41b31
#
_cell.length_a   1.000
_cell.length_b   1.000
_cell.length_c   1.000
_cell.angle_alpha   90.00
_cell.angle_beta   90.00
_cell.angle_gamma   90.00
#
_symmetry.space_group_name_H-M   'P 1'
#
loop_
_entity.id
_entity.type
_entity.pdbx_description
1 polymer ?
#
loop_
_entity_poly.entity_id
_entity_poly.type
_entity_poly.pdbx_seq_one_letter_code
_entity_poly.pdbx_strand_id
1 'polypeptide(L)'
;KHNKYILALAFASMLTLGSCGDDFLGKEPQGVLTPEALANAQGVELLVTSAYAGLASPVEGYDPYQASPFNWVWGGIYGGDANKGSDPNDQSTVNEIELYNTLSTNGYIKQKWVWVYQMSKRVNLALQVLEKAEDMKEEIRQMRKGELKFLRALAYFEGMRVFGVYLPYIDETNQE
;
A
#
# COMPACT_ATOMS: atom_id res chain seq x y z
N LYS A 1 24.17 -17.41 55.73
CA LYS A 1 24.82 -17.78 54.44
C LYS A 1 23.86 -17.70 53.26
N HIS A 2 22.55 -17.95 53.39
CA HIS A 2 21.56 -17.94 52.29
C HIS A 2 21.28 -16.56 51.68
N ASN A 3 21.34 -15.48 52.47
CA ASN A 3 21.04 -14.13 51.98
C ASN A 3 22.03 -13.62 50.89
N LYS A 4 23.28 -14.08 50.91
CA LYS A 4 24.27 -13.69 49.91
C LYS A 4 23.97 -14.29 48.53
N TYR A 5 23.41 -15.48 48.46
CA TYR A 5 23.01 -16.14 47.20
C TYR A 5 21.74 -15.54 46.61
N ILE A 6 20.80 -15.14 47.48
CA ILE A 6 19.57 -14.46 47.04
C ILE A 6 19.89 -13.10 46.45
N LEU A 7 20.81 -12.33 47.05
CA LEU A 7 21.26 -11.06 46.50
C LEU A 7 22.02 -11.23 45.17
N ALA A 8 22.85 -12.26 45.04
CA ALA A 8 23.56 -12.55 43.79
C ALA A 8 22.61 -12.99 42.68
N LEU A 9 21.58 -13.78 42.96
CA LEU A 9 20.56 -14.16 41.98
C LEU A 9 19.71 -12.94 41.55
N ALA A 10 19.32 -12.08 42.47
CA ALA A 10 18.57 -10.84 42.17
C ALA A 10 19.40 -9.88 41.31
N PHE A 11 20.70 -9.78 41.54
CA PHE A 11 21.59 -8.95 40.72
C PHE A 11 21.83 -9.55 39.31
N ALA A 12 21.93 -10.87 39.19
CA ALA A 12 22.05 -11.56 37.92
C ALA A 12 20.80 -11.45 37.06
N SER A 13 19.59 -11.46 37.68
CA SER A 13 18.32 -11.29 36.96
C SER A 13 18.09 -9.84 36.49
N MET A 14 18.65 -8.84 37.13
CA MET A 14 18.60 -7.44 36.65
C MET A 14 19.46 -7.19 35.42
N LEU A 15 20.53 -7.96 35.21
CA LEU A 15 21.40 -7.80 34.04
C LEU A 15 20.82 -8.38 32.75
N THR A 16 19.79 -9.25 32.84
CA THR A 16 19.16 -9.86 31.67
C THR A 16 17.98 -9.02 31.12
N LEU A 17 17.51 -8.01 31.83
CA LEU A 17 16.38 -7.17 31.41
C LEU A 17 16.76 -6.02 30.45
N GLY A 18 18.04 -5.78 30.22
CA GLY A 18 18.55 -4.71 29.35
C GLY A 18 18.83 -5.13 27.91
N SER A 19 18.46 -6.34 27.49
CA SER A 19 18.93 -6.94 26.22
C SER A 19 18.14 -6.58 24.96
N CYS A 20 17.03 -5.83 25.06
CA CYS A 20 16.28 -5.40 23.89
C CYS A 20 16.44 -3.89 23.69
N GLY A 21 17.62 -3.46 23.25
CA GLY A 21 17.81 -2.08 22.78
C GLY A 21 17.21 -1.90 21.38
N ASP A 22 16.66 -0.72 21.09
CA ASP A 22 16.13 -0.34 19.78
C ASP A 22 17.11 -0.58 18.64
N ASP A 23 18.42 -0.47 18.90
CA ASP A 23 19.50 -0.74 17.94
C ASP A 23 19.59 -2.22 17.50
N PHE A 24 19.08 -3.16 18.30
CA PHE A 24 19.04 -4.58 17.94
C PHE A 24 17.82 -4.92 17.07
N LEU A 25 16.68 -4.26 17.34
CA LEU A 25 15.43 -4.49 16.63
C LEU A 25 15.31 -3.61 15.39
N GLY A 26 15.96 -2.46 15.35
CA GLY A 26 15.90 -1.46 14.29
C GLY A 26 16.93 -1.67 13.16
N LYS A 27 17.45 -2.89 12.94
CA LYS A 27 18.34 -3.15 11.81
C LYS A 27 17.59 -3.02 10.49
N GLU A 28 18.05 -2.09 9.66
CA GLU A 28 17.55 -1.96 8.28
C GLU A 28 17.76 -3.28 7.52
N PRO A 29 16.74 -3.76 6.79
CA PRO A 29 16.86 -4.96 5.98
C PRO A 29 17.97 -4.79 4.94
N GLN A 30 18.90 -5.73 4.87
CA GLN A 30 19.97 -5.69 3.87
C GLN A 30 19.39 -5.89 2.46
N GLY A 31 19.81 -5.05 1.51
CA GLY A 31 19.37 -5.13 0.12
C GLY A 31 18.04 -4.44 -0.19
N VAL A 32 17.46 -3.72 0.76
CA VAL A 32 16.28 -2.86 0.54
C VAL A 32 16.74 -1.42 0.36
N LEU A 33 16.20 -0.74 -0.65
CA LEU A 33 16.41 0.69 -0.82
C LEU A 33 15.59 1.45 0.23
N THR A 34 16.28 2.16 1.11
CA THR A 34 15.60 2.99 2.11
C THR A 34 15.09 4.30 1.49
N PRO A 35 14.09 4.97 2.08
CA PRO A 35 13.63 6.29 1.63
C PRO A 35 14.78 7.31 1.56
N GLU A 36 15.75 7.24 2.47
CA GLU A 36 16.92 8.10 2.51
C GLU A 36 17.86 7.87 1.32
N ALA A 37 18.07 6.62 0.93
CA ALA A 37 18.86 6.27 -0.27
C ALA A 37 18.19 6.72 -1.58
N LEU A 38 16.87 6.83 -1.59
CA LEU A 38 16.06 7.30 -2.71
C LEU A 38 15.83 8.81 -2.72
N ALA A 39 16.30 9.57 -1.70
CA ALA A 39 16.06 10.99 -1.56
C ALA A 39 16.93 11.83 -2.52
N ASN A 40 16.83 11.55 -3.81
CA ASN A 40 17.47 12.24 -4.92
C ASN A 40 16.59 12.22 -6.17
N ALA A 41 16.91 13.01 -7.18
CA ALA A 41 16.11 13.14 -8.40
C ALA A 41 15.86 11.82 -9.11
N GLN A 42 16.85 10.95 -9.19
CA GLN A 42 16.71 9.62 -9.81
C GLN A 42 15.78 8.72 -9.00
N GLY A 43 15.91 8.70 -7.69
CA GLY A 43 15.05 7.92 -6.79
C GLY A 43 13.58 8.36 -6.86
N VAL A 44 13.34 9.67 -6.94
CA VAL A 44 11.98 10.21 -7.14
C VAL A 44 11.40 9.71 -8.46
N GLU A 45 12.13 9.76 -9.59
CA GLU A 45 11.64 9.27 -10.88
C GLU A 45 11.32 7.78 -10.85
N LEU A 46 12.11 6.96 -10.14
CA LEU A 46 11.82 5.54 -9.94
C LEU A 46 10.51 5.34 -9.15
N LEU A 47 10.29 6.12 -8.09
CA LEU A 47 9.08 6.05 -7.29
C LEU A 47 7.83 6.53 -8.04
N VAL A 48 7.95 7.60 -8.83
CA VAL A 48 6.88 8.06 -9.73
C VAL A 48 6.53 6.96 -10.74
N THR A 49 7.52 6.36 -11.37
CA THR A 49 7.32 5.22 -12.30
C THR A 49 6.62 4.05 -11.60
N SER A 50 7.03 3.73 -10.37
CA SER A 50 6.38 2.69 -9.55
C SER A 50 4.91 3.03 -9.23
N ALA A 51 4.59 4.31 -9.00
CA ALA A 51 3.22 4.74 -8.77
C ALA A 51 2.36 4.58 -10.03
N TYR A 52 2.86 4.99 -11.20
CA TYR A 52 2.18 4.75 -12.49
C TYR A 52 2.02 3.25 -12.81
N ALA A 53 3.05 2.44 -12.58
CA ALA A 53 2.98 1.00 -12.76
C ALA A 53 1.90 0.35 -11.90
N GLY A 54 1.59 0.93 -10.74
CA GLY A 54 0.50 0.51 -9.87
C GLY A 54 -0.89 0.58 -10.51
N LEU A 55 -1.10 1.37 -11.57
CA LEU A 55 -2.37 1.42 -12.30
C LEU A 55 -2.66 0.12 -13.07
N ALA A 56 -1.65 -0.47 -13.66
CA ALA A 56 -1.77 -1.68 -14.49
C ALA A 56 -1.29 -2.94 -13.78
N SER A 57 -0.60 -2.79 -12.65
CA SER A 57 0.13 -3.86 -12.01
C SER A 57 -0.62 -4.48 -10.83
N PRO A 58 -0.24 -5.70 -10.52
CA PRO A 58 -0.76 -6.46 -9.42
C PRO A 58 -0.53 -5.80 -8.08
N VAL A 59 -1.46 -6.02 -7.24
CA VAL A 59 -1.27 -6.17 -5.82
C VAL A 59 -0.38 -7.40 -5.63
N GLU A 60 0.71 -7.29 -4.91
CA GLU A 60 1.61 -8.40 -4.65
C GLU A 60 0.84 -9.62 -4.11
N GLY A 61 1.01 -10.76 -4.76
CA GLY A 61 0.32 -12.01 -4.41
C GLY A 61 -1.09 -12.18 -4.97
N TYR A 62 -1.56 -11.29 -5.85
CA TYR A 62 -2.87 -11.37 -6.48
C TYR A 62 -2.79 -11.21 -8.00
N ASP A 63 -3.85 -11.67 -8.70
CA ASP A 63 -3.95 -11.48 -10.14
C ASP A 63 -4.04 -9.99 -10.51
N PRO A 64 -3.15 -9.51 -11.38
CA PRO A 64 -3.02 -8.08 -11.68
C PRO A 64 -4.31 -7.46 -12.19
N TYR A 65 -5.07 -8.18 -12.99
CA TYR A 65 -6.24 -7.63 -13.65
C TYR A 65 -7.44 -7.42 -12.71
N GLN A 66 -7.52 -8.14 -11.59
CA GLN A 66 -8.69 -8.13 -10.74
C GLN A 66 -8.89 -6.82 -9.97
N ALA A 67 -7.81 -6.13 -9.65
CA ALA A 67 -7.83 -4.90 -8.84
C ALA A 67 -7.69 -3.62 -9.66
N SER A 68 -7.13 -3.69 -10.88
CA SER A 68 -6.89 -2.51 -11.72
C SER A 68 -8.17 -1.70 -11.95
N PRO A 69 -8.10 -0.35 -11.93
CA PRO A 69 -9.24 0.50 -12.26
C PRO A 69 -9.70 0.34 -13.70
N PHE A 70 -8.82 -0.13 -14.59
CA PHE A 70 -9.12 -0.38 -16.00
C PHE A 70 -9.72 -1.75 -16.27
N ASN A 71 -9.93 -2.58 -15.24
CA ASN A 71 -10.58 -3.85 -15.40
C ASN A 71 -12.07 -3.68 -15.73
N TRP A 72 -12.55 -4.37 -16.74
CA TRP A 72 -13.92 -4.33 -17.22
C TRP A 72 -14.96 -4.74 -16.16
N VAL A 73 -14.57 -5.53 -15.16
CA VAL A 73 -15.44 -5.92 -14.04
C VAL A 73 -15.90 -4.70 -13.26
N TRP A 74 -14.99 -3.74 -13.00
CA TRP A 74 -15.28 -2.54 -12.22
C TRP A 74 -15.98 -1.42 -13.02
N GLY A 75 -15.85 -1.47 -14.34
CA GLY A 75 -16.57 -0.57 -15.27
C GLY A 75 -17.85 -1.23 -15.77
N GLY A 76 -17.72 -2.08 -16.78
CA GLY A 76 -18.85 -2.63 -17.51
C GLY A 76 -19.78 -3.51 -16.68
N ILE A 77 -19.25 -4.52 -15.97
CA ILE A 77 -20.09 -5.45 -15.20
C ILE A 77 -20.71 -4.75 -13.99
N TYR A 78 -19.88 -4.09 -13.15
CA TYR A 78 -20.36 -3.41 -11.96
C TYR A 78 -21.29 -2.23 -12.30
N GLY A 79 -21.10 -1.59 -13.47
CA GLY A 79 -21.97 -0.54 -13.98
C GLY A 79 -23.28 -1.05 -14.64
N GLY A 80 -23.41 -2.35 -14.87
CA GLY A 80 -24.57 -2.93 -15.52
C GLY A 80 -24.59 -2.85 -17.04
N ASP A 81 -23.51 -2.35 -17.67
CA ASP A 81 -23.39 -2.20 -19.13
C ASP A 81 -22.90 -3.46 -19.84
N ALA A 82 -22.32 -4.40 -19.10
CA ALA A 82 -21.79 -5.66 -19.63
C ALA A 82 -22.18 -6.83 -18.75
N ASN A 83 -22.26 -8.00 -19.38
CA ASN A 83 -22.47 -9.27 -18.72
C ASN A 83 -21.16 -10.09 -18.79
N LYS A 84 -20.91 -10.92 -17.77
CA LYS A 84 -19.75 -11.81 -17.74
C LYS A 84 -19.71 -12.73 -18.97
N GLY A 85 -20.85 -13.25 -19.41
CA GLY A 85 -21.02 -13.95 -20.68
C GLY A 85 -20.47 -15.37 -20.75
N SER A 86 -19.75 -15.84 -19.74
CA SER A 86 -19.22 -17.21 -19.66
C SER A 86 -20.14 -18.14 -18.86
N ASP A 87 -19.75 -19.40 -18.74
CA ASP A 87 -20.47 -20.41 -17.93
C ASP A 87 -20.65 -19.91 -16.48
N PRO A 88 -21.81 -20.15 -15.83
CA PRO A 88 -22.08 -19.73 -14.45
C PRO A 88 -21.04 -20.22 -13.43
N ASN A 89 -20.36 -21.33 -13.69
CA ASN A 89 -19.33 -21.86 -12.81
C ASN A 89 -17.93 -21.26 -13.04
N ASP A 90 -17.75 -20.59 -14.19
CA ASP A 90 -16.52 -19.87 -14.48
C ASP A 90 -16.52 -18.54 -13.73
N GLN A 91 -15.46 -18.26 -12.94
CA GLN A 91 -15.32 -17.03 -12.16
C GLN A 91 -16.61 -16.63 -11.40
N SER A 92 -17.15 -17.53 -10.61
CA SER A 92 -18.40 -17.34 -9.86
C SER A 92 -18.43 -16.05 -9.02
N THR A 93 -17.26 -15.60 -8.53
CA THR A 93 -17.11 -14.34 -7.81
C THR A 93 -17.45 -13.10 -8.65
N VAL A 94 -17.33 -13.17 -9.98
CA VAL A 94 -17.76 -12.09 -10.89
C VAL A 94 -19.29 -12.09 -11.03
N ASN A 95 -19.95 -13.27 -10.99
CA ASN A 95 -21.41 -13.34 -10.97
C ASN A 95 -22.01 -12.65 -9.73
N GLU A 96 -21.33 -12.77 -8.57
CA GLU A 96 -21.76 -12.06 -7.35
C GLU A 96 -21.75 -10.54 -7.55
N ILE A 97 -20.75 -10.01 -8.27
CA ILE A 97 -20.64 -8.59 -8.60
C ILE A 97 -21.73 -8.18 -9.59
N GLU A 98 -21.93 -8.95 -10.66
CA GLU A 98 -22.94 -8.71 -11.68
C GLU A 98 -24.35 -8.67 -11.11
N LEU A 99 -24.66 -9.58 -10.18
CA LEU A 99 -25.97 -9.71 -9.55
C LEU A 99 -26.15 -8.80 -8.31
N TYR A 100 -25.17 -7.94 -8.01
CA TYR A 100 -25.16 -7.09 -6.80
C TYR A 100 -25.36 -7.88 -5.50
N ASN A 101 -24.90 -9.13 -5.47
CA ASN A 101 -24.97 -10.03 -4.31
C ASN A 101 -23.57 -10.42 -3.82
N THR A 102 -22.72 -9.43 -3.70
CA THR A 102 -21.29 -9.61 -3.36
C THR A 102 -21.13 -9.94 -1.90
N LEU A 103 -20.47 -11.04 -1.59
CA LEU A 103 -20.13 -11.43 -0.22
C LEU A 103 -18.83 -10.75 0.24
N SER A 104 -18.68 -10.56 1.56
CA SER A 104 -17.46 -10.02 2.17
C SER A 104 -16.21 -10.90 1.92
N THR A 105 -16.40 -12.16 1.56
CA THR A 105 -15.36 -13.12 1.19
C THR A 105 -14.95 -13.05 -0.28
N ASN A 106 -15.61 -12.20 -1.09
CA ASN A 106 -15.32 -12.07 -2.51
C ASN A 106 -13.88 -11.57 -2.75
N GLY A 107 -13.11 -12.36 -3.51
CA GLY A 107 -11.70 -12.07 -3.77
C GLY A 107 -11.47 -10.77 -4.55
N TYR A 108 -12.34 -10.43 -5.50
CA TYR A 108 -12.25 -9.16 -6.26
C TYR A 108 -12.41 -7.94 -5.36
N ILE A 109 -13.41 -7.97 -4.46
CA ILE A 109 -13.64 -6.88 -3.49
C ILE A 109 -12.42 -6.71 -2.57
N LYS A 110 -11.90 -7.82 -2.04
CA LYS A 110 -10.68 -7.79 -1.21
C LYS A 110 -9.49 -7.19 -1.97
N GLN A 111 -9.28 -7.62 -3.21
CA GLN A 111 -8.15 -7.13 -4.01
C GLN A 111 -8.30 -5.65 -4.38
N LYS A 112 -9.51 -5.20 -4.68
CA LYS A 112 -9.77 -3.77 -4.94
C LYS A 112 -9.45 -2.91 -3.70
N TRP A 113 -9.84 -3.37 -2.51
CA TRP A 113 -9.48 -2.72 -1.25
C TRP A 113 -7.97 -2.62 -1.07
N VAL A 114 -7.26 -3.74 -1.19
CA VAL A 114 -5.80 -3.78 -1.05
C VAL A 114 -5.11 -2.89 -2.09
N TRP A 115 -5.61 -2.88 -3.33
CA TRP A 115 -5.08 -2.03 -4.39
C TRP A 115 -5.15 -0.53 -4.04
N VAL A 116 -6.26 -0.03 -3.52
CA VAL A 116 -6.42 1.38 -3.11
C VAL A 116 -5.32 1.78 -2.13
N TYR A 117 -5.10 0.98 -1.10
CA TYR A 117 -4.12 1.31 -0.06
C TYR A 117 -2.68 1.07 -0.50
N GLN A 118 -2.41 0.11 -1.36
CA GLN A 118 -1.08 -0.05 -1.96
C GLN A 118 -0.74 1.11 -2.89
N MET A 119 -1.70 1.59 -3.69
CA MET A 119 -1.50 2.78 -4.50
C MET A 119 -1.23 4.00 -3.64
N SER A 120 -2.03 4.22 -2.59
CA SER A 120 -1.83 5.32 -1.65
C SER A 120 -0.46 5.24 -0.98
N LYS A 121 -0.03 4.05 -0.52
CA LYS A 121 1.29 3.83 0.07
C LYS A 121 2.43 4.17 -0.89
N ARG A 122 2.37 3.73 -2.15
CA ARG A 122 3.39 4.05 -3.18
C ARG A 122 3.47 5.55 -3.42
N VAL A 123 2.33 6.22 -3.56
CA VAL A 123 2.27 7.65 -3.77
C VAL A 123 2.78 8.42 -2.55
N ASN A 124 2.38 8.03 -1.35
CA ASN A 124 2.80 8.69 -0.11
C ASN A 124 4.31 8.59 0.08
N LEU A 125 4.90 7.40 -0.16
CA LEU A 125 6.35 7.23 -0.14
C LEU A 125 7.04 8.15 -1.16
N ALA A 126 6.52 8.20 -2.40
CA ALA A 126 7.08 9.06 -3.44
C ALA A 126 7.00 10.55 -3.06
N LEU A 127 5.91 11.00 -2.44
CA LEU A 127 5.76 12.38 -1.95
C LEU A 127 6.74 12.69 -0.81
N GLN A 128 6.92 11.78 0.15
CA GLN A 128 7.89 11.94 1.25
C GLN A 128 9.32 12.05 0.74
N VAL A 129 9.70 11.20 -0.22
CA VAL A 129 11.04 11.22 -0.83
C VAL A 129 11.23 12.47 -1.70
N LEU A 130 10.20 12.90 -2.42
CA LEU A 130 10.21 14.11 -3.23
C LEU A 130 10.55 15.36 -2.39
N GLU A 131 9.99 15.49 -1.20
CA GLU A 131 10.27 16.62 -0.31
C GLU A 131 11.73 16.63 0.20
N LYS A 132 12.37 15.47 0.27
CA LYS A 132 13.76 15.31 0.73
C LYS A 132 14.82 15.40 -0.39
N ALA A 133 14.43 15.33 -1.66
CA ALA A 133 15.35 15.31 -2.80
C ALA A 133 15.86 16.72 -3.13
N GLU A 134 17.00 17.12 -2.59
CA GLU A 134 17.56 18.48 -2.72
C GLU A 134 18.10 18.79 -4.13
N ASP A 135 18.50 17.78 -4.89
CA ASP A 135 19.09 17.89 -6.23
C ASP A 135 18.04 18.06 -7.36
N MET A 136 16.76 18.11 -7.02
CA MET A 136 15.66 18.24 -7.99
C MET A 136 15.30 19.70 -8.24
N LYS A 137 15.19 20.09 -9.52
CA LYS A 137 14.69 21.43 -9.91
C LYS A 137 13.25 21.62 -9.44
N GLU A 138 12.96 22.81 -8.91
CA GLU A 138 11.67 23.13 -8.32
C GLU A 138 10.48 22.94 -9.31
N GLU A 139 10.66 23.33 -10.56
CA GLU A 139 9.64 23.13 -11.61
C GLU A 139 9.28 21.65 -11.78
N ILE A 140 10.28 20.76 -11.83
CA ILE A 140 10.10 19.31 -11.96
C ILE A 140 9.45 18.77 -10.66
N ARG A 141 9.89 19.25 -9.50
CA ARG A 141 9.32 18.88 -8.19
C ARG A 141 7.81 19.14 -8.16
N GLN A 142 7.37 20.34 -8.56
CA GLN A 142 5.95 20.70 -8.56
C GLN A 142 5.15 19.87 -9.56
N MET A 143 5.71 19.58 -10.73
CA MET A 143 5.09 18.69 -11.72
C MET A 143 4.88 17.29 -11.14
N ARG A 144 5.94 16.67 -10.58
CA ARG A 144 5.85 15.32 -9.98
C ARG A 144 4.90 15.28 -8.77
N LYS A 145 4.88 16.33 -7.97
CA LYS A 145 3.93 16.48 -6.87
C LYS A 145 2.48 16.49 -7.36
N GLY A 146 2.21 17.18 -8.46
CA GLY A 146 0.89 17.19 -9.11
C GLY A 146 0.48 15.80 -9.61
N GLU A 147 1.36 15.12 -10.34
CA GLU A 147 1.13 13.75 -10.86
C GLU A 147 0.84 12.75 -9.72
N LEU A 148 1.66 12.75 -8.69
CA LEU A 148 1.49 11.85 -7.54
C LEU A 148 0.16 12.09 -6.82
N LYS A 149 -0.21 13.35 -6.57
CA LYS A 149 -1.50 13.69 -5.97
C LYS A 149 -2.68 13.27 -6.85
N PHE A 150 -2.55 13.40 -8.17
CA PHE A 150 -3.56 12.91 -9.11
C PHE A 150 -3.73 11.39 -9.01
N LEU A 151 -2.62 10.62 -8.99
CA LEU A 151 -2.67 9.17 -8.87
C LEU A 151 -3.32 8.72 -7.54
N ARG A 152 -3.05 9.41 -6.45
CA ARG A 152 -3.70 9.16 -5.15
C ARG A 152 -5.20 9.46 -5.21
N ALA A 153 -5.58 10.58 -5.80
CA ALA A 153 -6.98 10.94 -5.98
C ALA A 153 -7.73 9.91 -6.83
N LEU A 154 -7.10 9.42 -7.91
CA LEU A 154 -7.65 8.35 -8.74
C LEU A 154 -7.86 7.05 -7.94
N ALA A 155 -6.89 6.66 -7.12
CA ALA A 155 -7.02 5.48 -6.29
C ALA A 155 -8.21 5.57 -5.32
N TYR A 156 -8.37 6.70 -4.64
CA TYR A 156 -9.50 6.92 -3.74
C TYR A 156 -10.84 7.06 -4.48
N PHE A 157 -10.86 7.71 -5.63
CA PHE A 157 -12.05 7.78 -6.47
C PHE A 157 -12.54 6.38 -6.86
N GLU A 158 -11.63 5.53 -7.33
CA GLU A 158 -11.92 4.15 -7.66
C GLU A 158 -12.36 3.31 -6.45
N GLY A 159 -11.76 3.57 -5.28
CA GLY A 159 -12.18 2.95 -4.03
C GLY A 159 -13.59 3.40 -3.61
N MET A 160 -13.89 4.69 -3.70
CA MET A 160 -15.22 5.23 -3.35
C MET A 160 -16.32 4.68 -4.25
N ARG A 161 -16.05 4.41 -5.51
CA ARG A 161 -17.02 3.78 -6.43
C ARG A 161 -17.48 2.40 -5.96
N VAL A 162 -16.62 1.68 -5.25
CA VAL A 162 -16.89 0.30 -4.77
C VAL A 162 -17.31 0.28 -3.31
N PHE A 163 -16.67 1.06 -2.44
CA PHE A 163 -16.83 1.02 -0.98
C PHE A 163 -17.63 2.19 -0.41
N GLY A 164 -17.93 3.19 -1.23
CA GLY A 164 -18.67 4.37 -0.79
C GLY A 164 -17.83 5.34 0.04
N VAL A 165 -18.52 6.29 0.69
CA VAL A 165 -17.90 7.41 1.41
C VAL A 165 -17.19 7.04 2.72
N TYR A 166 -17.30 5.82 3.17
CA TYR A 166 -16.65 5.34 4.41
C TYR A 166 -15.23 4.81 4.19
N LEU A 167 -14.68 4.97 2.98
CA LEU A 167 -13.30 4.58 2.70
C LEU A 167 -12.33 5.47 3.50
N PRO A 168 -11.53 4.93 4.43
CA PRO A 168 -10.56 5.72 5.19
C PRO A 168 -9.53 6.37 4.28
N TYR A 169 -9.31 7.68 4.46
CA TYR A 169 -8.30 8.42 3.74
C TYR A 169 -6.96 8.39 4.48
N ILE A 170 -5.91 7.97 3.80
CA ILE A 170 -4.54 7.92 4.31
C ILE A 170 -3.64 8.71 3.36
N ASP A 171 -2.92 9.68 3.90
CA ASP A 171 -1.94 10.47 3.16
C ASP A 171 -0.55 10.41 3.80
N GLU A 172 0.39 11.21 3.30
CA GLU A 172 1.77 11.25 3.77
C GLU A 172 1.93 11.73 5.22
N THR A 173 0.87 12.24 5.83
CA THR A 173 0.90 12.82 7.21
C THR A 173 0.21 11.93 8.25
N ASN A 174 -0.65 10.98 7.83
CA ASN A 174 -1.49 10.17 8.71
C ASN A 174 -1.43 8.66 8.41
N GLN A 175 -0.23 8.13 8.19
CA GLN A 175 0.00 6.72 7.82
C GLN A 175 -0.02 5.72 9.00
N GLU A 176 -0.44 6.12 10.19
CA GLU A 176 -0.54 5.26 11.39
C GLU A 176 -1.74 4.32 11.36
#